data_b4374f2502165cc412e75ba417676af3
#
_entry.id   b4374f2502165cc412e75ba417676af3
#
_cell.length_a   1.000
_cell.length_b   1.000
_cell.length_c   1.000
_cell.angle_alpha   90.00
_cell.angle_beta   90.00
_cell.angle_gamma   90.00
#
_symmetry.space_group_name_H-M   'P 1'
#
loop_
_entity.id
_entity.type
_entity.pdbx_description
1 polymer ?
#
loop_
_entity_poly.entity_id
_entity_poly.type
_entity_poly.pdbx_seq_one_letter_code
_entity_poly.pdbx_strand_id
1 'polypeptide(L)'
;MLRGEVWWVDFDPTVGGEIRKTRPAVIISNDVANAALNRLQVIPLSSNAGRLYPSEALVMIDGKPSKAMADQITTAAKERLKGRLGLLLSLIHI
;
A
#
# COMPACT_ATOMS: atom_id res chain seq x y z
N MET A 1 -11.07 -4.86 -5.66
CA MET A 1 -10.05 -3.92 -5.13
C MET A 1 -10.74 -2.73 -4.52
N LEU A 2 -10.87 -2.75 -3.21
CA LEU A 2 -11.60 -1.75 -2.46
C LEU A 2 -10.69 -0.94 -1.57
N ARG A 3 -11.10 0.29 -1.27
CA ARG A 3 -10.40 1.17 -0.34
C ARG A 3 -10.24 0.48 1.01
N GLY A 4 -9.03 0.53 1.56
CA GLY A 4 -8.68 -0.11 2.82
C GLY A 4 -8.12 -1.50 2.67
N GLU A 5 -8.28 -2.13 1.52
CA GLU A 5 -7.65 -3.42 1.29
C GLU A 5 -6.14 -3.29 1.19
N VAL A 6 -5.44 -4.25 1.76
CA VAL A 6 -3.99 -4.36 1.68
C VAL A 6 -3.65 -5.43 0.67
N TRP A 7 -2.83 -5.08 -0.29
CA TRP A 7 -2.42 -5.98 -1.36
C TRP A 7 -0.91 -6.02 -1.47
N TRP A 8 -0.38 -7.16 -1.89
CA TRP A 8 0.98 -7.25 -2.35
C TRP A 8 1.10 -6.53 -3.68
N VAL A 9 1.95 -5.52 -3.74
CA VAL A 9 2.13 -4.69 -4.93
C VAL A 9 3.56 -4.77 -5.40
N ASP A 10 3.72 -5.00 -6.70
CA ASP A 10 5.02 -4.98 -7.36
C ASP A 10 5.36 -3.53 -7.73
N PHE A 11 6.23 -2.90 -6.96
CA PHE A 11 6.63 -1.50 -7.15
C PHE A 11 7.78 -1.33 -8.12
N ASP A 12 7.83 -2.15 -9.05
CA ASP A 12 8.81 -2.14 -10.10
C ASP A 12 8.34 -1.23 -11.24
N PRO A 13 9.16 -0.88 -12.22
CA PRO A 13 10.51 -1.34 -12.41
C PRO A 13 11.52 -0.49 -11.69
N THR A 14 12.59 -1.12 -11.27
CA THR A 14 13.77 -0.41 -10.89
C THR A 14 14.69 -0.28 -12.08
N VAL A 15 15.36 0.85 -12.15
CA VAL A 15 16.31 1.12 -13.23
C VAL A 15 17.66 0.51 -12.87
N GLY A 16 18.38 0.01 -13.86
CA GLY A 16 19.73 -0.45 -13.64
C GLY A 16 19.88 -1.85 -13.10
N GLY A 17 18.88 -2.70 -13.28
CA GLY A 17 18.98 -4.11 -12.88
C GLY A 17 18.80 -4.39 -11.40
N GLU A 18 18.28 -3.44 -10.67
CA GLU A 18 17.93 -3.65 -9.27
C GLU A 18 16.83 -4.69 -9.13
N ILE A 19 16.84 -5.39 -7.99
CA ILE A 19 15.84 -6.41 -7.69
C ILE A 19 14.48 -5.75 -7.51
N ARG A 20 13.47 -6.31 -8.14
CA ARG A 20 12.08 -5.91 -7.95
C ARG A 20 11.68 -6.05 -6.50
N LYS A 21 10.92 -5.08 -6.00
CA LYS A 21 10.39 -5.15 -4.65
C LYS A 21 8.89 -5.27 -4.67
N THR A 22 8.41 -6.37 -4.14
CA THR A 22 7.00 -6.57 -3.86
C THR A 22 6.78 -6.24 -2.39
N ARG A 23 5.86 -5.32 -2.12
CA ARG A 23 5.56 -4.86 -0.76
C ARG A 23 4.07 -4.82 -0.52
N PRO A 24 3.64 -4.96 0.74
CA PRO A 24 2.27 -4.66 1.07
C PRO A 24 2.00 -3.17 0.86
N ALA A 25 0.81 -2.86 0.38
CA ALA A 25 0.35 -1.49 0.25
C ALA A 25 -1.15 -1.45 0.47
N VAL A 26 -1.63 -0.33 1.04
CA VAL A 26 -3.04 -0.14 1.29
C VAL A 26 -3.65 0.73 0.19
N ILE A 27 -4.81 0.33 -0.31
CA ILE A 27 -5.56 1.08 -1.31
C ILE A 27 -6.27 2.23 -0.59
N ILE A 28 -6.03 3.46 -1.04
CA ILE A 28 -6.64 4.65 -0.46
C ILE A 28 -7.56 5.39 -1.41
N SER A 29 -7.52 5.07 -2.70
CA SER A 29 -8.44 5.68 -3.68
C SER A 29 -9.88 5.21 -3.43
N ASN A 30 -10.85 6.05 -3.81
CA ASN A 30 -12.25 5.73 -3.56
C ASN A 30 -12.72 4.59 -4.46
N ASP A 31 -13.78 3.90 -4.01
CA ASP A 31 -14.23 2.68 -4.66
C ASP A 31 -14.83 2.93 -6.04
N VAL A 32 -15.40 4.09 -6.29
CA VAL A 32 -15.93 4.44 -7.61
C VAL A 32 -14.79 4.52 -8.62
N ALA A 33 -13.71 5.22 -8.26
CA ALA A 33 -12.53 5.31 -9.12
C ALA A 33 -11.86 3.94 -9.27
N ASN A 34 -11.81 3.16 -8.20
CA ASN A 34 -11.21 1.83 -8.22
C ASN A 34 -11.93 0.90 -9.19
N ALA A 35 -13.25 1.03 -9.29
CA ALA A 35 -14.04 0.21 -10.21
C ALA A 35 -13.90 0.66 -11.67
N ALA A 36 -13.74 1.97 -11.90
CA ALA A 36 -13.77 2.56 -13.23
C ALA A 36 -12.40 2.61 -13.91
N LEU A 37 -11.32 2.71 -13.14
CA LEU A 37 -9.97 2.91 -13.68
C LEU A 37 -9.14 1.64 -13.60
N ASN A 38 -8.11 1.58 -14.42
CA ASN A 38 -7.16 0.46 -14.40
C ASN A 38 -5.97 0.72 -13.46
N ARG A 39 -6.08 1.71 -12.59
CA ARG A 39 -5.04 2.11 -11.65
C ARG A 39 -5.65 2.51 -10.32
N LEU A 40 -4.84 2.49 -9.29
CA LEU A 40 -5.23 2.76 -7.91
C LEU A 40 -4.21 3.67 -7.26
N GLN A 41 -4.64 4.42 -6.23
CA GLN A 41 -3.71 5.12 -5.36
C GLN A 41 -3.44 4.23 -4.15
N VAL A 42 -2.17 4.00 -3.86
CA VAL A 42 -1.77 3.13 -2.77
C VAL A 42 -0.70 3.79 -1.91
N ILE A 43 -0.65 3.38 -0.65
CA ILE A 43 0.40 3.78 0.29
C ILE A 43 1.19 2.53 0.64
N PRO A 44 2.52 2.52 0.36
CA PRO A 44 3.36 1.38 0.73
C PRO A 44 3.43 1.20 2.24
N LEU A 45 3.51 -0.05 2.67
CA LEU A 45 3.67 -0.41 4.07
C LEU A 45 5.05 -1.00 4.29
N SER A 46 5.59 -0.77 5.49
CA SER A 46 6.87 -1.34 5.88
C SER A 46 6.71 -2.11 7.18
N SER A 47 7.33 -3.28 7.27
CA SER A 47 7.35 -4.06 8.50
C SER A 47 8.28 -3.47 9.55
N ASN A 48 9.16 -2.55 9.17
CA ASN A 48 10.05 -1.88 10.10
C ASN A 48 9.31 -0.73 10.78
N ALA A 49 8.55 -1.03 11.83
CA ALA A 49 7.71 -0.07 12.54
C ALA A 49 8.39 0.56 13.75
N GLY A 50 9.70 0.34 13.93
CA GLY A 50 10.42 0.80 15.11
C GLY A 50 10.59 2.30 15.21
N ARG A 51 10.51 3.03 14.11
CA ARG A 51 10.65 4.48 14.11
C ARG A 51 9.64 5.08 13.14
N LEU A 52 8.81 5.98 13.63
CA LEU A 52 7.82 6.67 12.81
C LEU A 52 8.24 8.12 12.58
N TYR A 53 8.18 8.54 11.33
CA TYR A 53 8.31 9.94 10.95
C TYR A 53 6.93 10.59 10.91
N PRO A 54 6.85 11.94 10.92
CA PRO A 54 5.55 12.61 10.97
C PRO A 54 4.55 12.24 9.88
N SER A 55 5.05 11.84 8.71
CA SER A 55 4.20 11.44 7.59
C SER A 55 3.82 9.97 7.61
N GLU A 56 4.20 9.24 8.65
CA GLU A 56 3.96 7.81 8.75
C GLU A 56 2.95 7.49 9.83
N ALA A 57 2.21 6.41 9.65
CA ALA A 57 1.23 5.95 10.62
C ALA A 57 1.42 4.47 10.93
N LEU A 58 1.27 4.13 12.20
CA LEU A 58 1.31 2.73 12.62
C LEU A 58 -0.01 2.06 12.28
N VAL A 59 0.04 0.91 11.63
CA VAL A 59 -1.12 0.10 11.30
C VAL A 59 -0.88 -1.34 11.72
N MET A 60 -1.96 -2.08 11.97
CA MET A 60 -1.87 -3.49 12.34
C MET A 60 -2.41 -4.34 11.21
N ILE A 61 -1.63 -5.31 10.78
CA ILE A 61 -2.00 -6.27 9.75
C ILE A 61 -1.78 -7.66 10.31
N ASP A 62 -2.85 -8.44 10.43
CA ASP A 62 -2.80 -9.78 11.01
C ASP A 62 -2.10 -9.80 12.38
N GLY A 63 -2.39 -8.79 13.20
CA GLY A 63 -1.79 -8.68 14.52
C GLY A 63 -0.33 -8.22 14.56
N LYS A 64 0.24 -7.91 13.41
CA LYS A 64 1.63 -7.45 13.31
C LYS A 64 1.69 -5.96 13.03
N PRO A 65 2.55 -5.21 13.74
CA PRO A 65 2.69 -3.79 13.46
C PRO A 65 3.42 -3.57 12.13
N SER A 66 2.90 -2.60 11.38
CA SER A 66 3.52 -2.11 10.16
C SER A 66 3.36 -0.61 10.12
N LYS A 67 4.18 0.08 9.35
CA LYS A 67 3.99 1.53 9.19
C LYS A 67 3.54 1.85 7.77
N ALA A 68 2.56 2.72 7.67
CA ALA A 68 2.08 3.25 6.40
C ALA A 68 2.88 4.51 6.06
N MET A 69 3.56 4.48 4.93
CA MET A 69 4.44 5.57 4.51
C MET A 69 3.67 6.52 3.59
N ALA A 70 2.86 7.38 4.21
CA ALA A 70 1.95 8.25 3.46
C ALA A 70 2.66 9.24 2.54
N ASP A 71 3.88 9.63 2.86
CA ASP A 71 4.69 10.47 2.00
C ASP A 71 5.13 9.77 0.70
N GLN A 72 4.97 8.46 0.65
CA GLN A 72 5.30 7.66 -0.53
C GLN A 72 4.05 7.21 -1.29
N ILE A 73 2.94 7.90 -1.10
CA ILE A 73 1.73 7.61 -1.87
C ILE A 73 2.03 7.60 -3.36
N THR A 74 1.53 6.59 -4.05
CA THR A 74 1.82 6.42 -5.46
C THR A 74 0.65 5.82 -6.20
N THR A 75 0.68 5.95 -7.52
CA THR A 75 -0.29 5.33 -8.41
C THR A 75 0.27 3.99 -8.86
N ALA A 76 -0.54 2.95 -8.74
CA ALA A 76 -0.17 1.62 -9.19
C ALA A 76 -1.21 1.09 -10.17
N ALA A 77 -0.77 0.51 -11.29
CA ALA A 77 -1.65 -0.19 -12.19
C ALA A 77 -2.20 -1.43 -11.50
N LYS A 78 -3.46 -1.77 -11.76
CA LYS A 78 -4.10 -2.94 -11.14
C LYS A 78 -3.33 -4.24 -11.39
N GLU A 79 -2.70 -4.36 -12.53
CA GLU A 79 -1.90 -5.55 -12.87
C GLU A 79 -0.68 -5.74 -11.97
N ARG A 80 -0.28 -4.70 -11.24
CA ARG A 80 0.83 -4.79 -10.28
C ARG A 80 0.40 -5.32 -8.93
N LEU A 81 -0.90 -5.44 -8.67
CA LEU A 81 -1.42 -6.01 -7.44
C LEU A 81 -1.47 -7.53 -7.59
N LYS A 82 -0.69 -8.23 -6.78
CA LYS A 82 -0.45 -9.66 -6.95
C LYS A 82 -1.25 -10.55 -6.02
N GLY A 83 -1.70 -10.05 -4.88
CA GLY A 83 -2.49 -10.85 -3.96
C GLY A 83 -3.00 -10.01 -2.81
N ARG A 84 -4.24 -10.28 -2.39
CA ARG A 84 -4.84 -9.58 -1.26
C ARG A 84 -4.28 -10.13 0.04
N LEU A 85 -3.80 -9.24 0.90
CA LEU A 85 -3.23 -9.61 2.20
C LEU A 85 -4.22 -9.42 3.35
N GLY A 86 -5.02 -8.36 3.31
CA GLY A 86 -5.93 -8.08 4.41
C GLY A 86 -6.76 -6.83 4.18
N LEU A 87 -7.32 -6.31 5.26
CA LEU A 87 -8.16 -5.12 5.24
C LEU A 87 -7.85 -4.26 6.45
N LEU A 88 -7.65 -2.97 6.23
CA LEU A 88 -7.59 -1.99 7.31
C LEU A 88 -8.99 -1.43 7.53
N LEU A 89 -9.47 -1.50 8.76
CA LEU A 89 -10.81 -1.03 9.10
C LEU A 89 -10.91 0.48 9.20
N SER A 90 -9.79 1.17 9.34
CA SER A 90 -9.79 2.63 9.45
C SER A 90 -8.56 3.20 8.75
N LEU A 91 -8.80 4.21 7.92
CA LEU A 91 -7.75 4.97 7.24
C LEU A 91 -7.64 6.40 7.80
N ILE A 92 -8.31 6.68 8.91
CA ILE A 92 -8.41 8.04 9.44
C ILE A 92 -7.05 8.62 9.81
N HIS A 93 -6.13 7.76 10.21
CA HIS A 93 -4.82 8.17 10.70
C HIS A 93 -3.71 8.08 9.65
N ILE A 94 -4.08 7.81 8.41
CA ILE A 94 -3.14 7.77 7.29
C ILE A 94 -3.27 9.05 6.41
#